data_462bdeaf6548ccfeaf069256f53786dc
#
_entry.id   462bdeaf6548ccfeaf069256f53786dc
#
_cell.length_a   1.000
_cell.length_b   1.000
_cell.length_c   1.000
_cell.angle_alpha   90.00
_cell.angle_beta   90.00
_cell.angle_gamma   90.00
#
_symmetry.space_group_name_H-M   'P 1'
#
loop_
_entity.id
_entity.type
_entity.pdbx_description
1 polymer ?
#
loop_
_entity_poly.entity_id
_entity_poly.type
_entity_poly.pdbx_seq_one_letter_code
_entity_poly.pdbx_strand_id
1 'polypeptide(L)'
;MKYTTLFIFIVLISIPGQIVQANKTPMDSASMEMAIALLHESDLSRGNVSGIEWDIDIESKSKGKTQRNSLRVLVKGTNALAIYQSPIKVKGRKLLMKDRNMWFIKPGLSKPVPISPRQKLLGGASNGDIASTNYAGDYTIKSFTKDQFNNEPCFLYDLKAKNKKVTYDRIRYWVSKKRKIGLKAEFFTLSGKMFKTAFFEYDHTIAVNGEERPFVSKMIILNAMVKTDKTIMAYHNIKIKKISPSSFNLNLLVR
;
A
#
# COMPACT_ATOMS: atom_id res chain seq x y z
N MET A 1 35.70 9.93 -75.98
CA MET A 1 34.99 10.42 -74.77
C MET A 1 35.30 9.46 -73.61
N LYS A 2 36.11 9.93 -72.61
CA LYS A 2 36.48 9.12 -71.43
C LYS A 2 35.63 9.61 -70.28
N TYR A 3 34.81 8.73 -69.71
CA TYR A 3 34.04 9.01 -68.49
C TYR A 3 34.89 8.69 -67.28
N THR A 4 35.16 9.69 -66.44
CA THR A 4 35.86 9.53 -65.14
C THR A 4 34.81 9.37 -64.07
N THR A 5 34.74 8.17 -63.47
CA THR A 5 33.83 7.87 -62.38
C THR A 5 34.46 8.33 -61.06
N LEU A 6 33.82 9.30 -60.37
CA LEU A 6 34.24 9.81 -59.06
C LEU A 6 33.63 8.91 -57.97
N PHE A 7 34.45 8.18 -57.23
CA PHE A 7 34.03 7.45 -56.01
C PHE A 7 34.07 8.39 -54.82
N ILE A 8 32.89 8.70 -54.25
CA ILE A 8 32.77 9.42 -52.97
C ILE A 8 32.82 8.38 -51.83
N PHE A 9 33.88 8.38 -51.04
CA PHE A 9 33.98 7.63 -49.79
C PHE A 9 33.21 8.39 -48.68
N ILE A 10 32.07 7.83 -48.23
CA ILE A 10 31.38 8.32 -47.02
C ILE A 10 32.03 7.65 -45.81
N VAL A 11 32.78 8.40 -45.05
CA VAL A 11 33.32 7.98 -43.75
C VAL A 11 32.21 8.13 -42.72
N LEU A 12 31.61 7.02 -42.29
CA LEU A 12 30.69 6.94 -41.15
C LEU A 12 31.51 7.10 -39.86
N ILE A 13 31.48 8.29 -39.26
CA ILE A 13 32.04 8.53 -37.92
C ILE A 13 31.00 7.98 -36.91
N SER A 14 31.25 6.81 -36.35
CA SER A 14 30.49 6.29 -35.21
C SER A 14 30.87 7.06 -33.96
N ILE A 15 29.99 7.91 -33.49
CA ILE A 15 30.11 8.57 -32.18
C ILE A 15 29.75 7.52 -31.12
N PRO A 16 30.68 7.13 -30.21
CA PRO A 16 30.32 6.23 -29.13
C PRO A 16 29.34 6.96 -28.21
N GLY A 17 28.09 6.45 -28.15
CA GLY A 17 27.09 6.91 -27.22
C GLY A 17 27.61 6.75 -25.79
N GLN A 18 27.96 7.84 -25.13
CA GLN A 18 28.23 7.84 -23.70
C GLN A 18 26.95 7.46 -22.97
N ILE A 19 26.89 6.26 -22.41
CA ILE A 19 25.88 5.86 -21.44
C ILE A 19 26.15 6.72 -20.19
N VAL A 20 25.37 7.79 -20.05
CA VAL A 20 25.35 8.57 -18.81
C VAL A 20 24.72 7.66 -17.75
N GLN A 21 25.55 6.94 -17.03
CA GLN A 21 25.15 6.33 -15.76
C GLN A 21 24.78 7.49 -14.82
N ALA A 22 23.48 7.66 -14.57
CA ALA A 22 23.01 8.56 -13.55
C ALA A 22 23.58 8.09 -12.20
N ASN A 23 24.67 8.71 -11.76
CA ASN A 23 25.22 8.56 -10.42
C ASN A 23 24.10 8.95 -9.45
N LYS A 24 23.48 7.96 -8.80
CA LYS A 24 22.57 8.20 -7.67
C LYS A 24 23.43 8.73 -6.52
N THR A 25 23.57 10.02 -6.42
CA THR A 25 24.13 10.67 -5.24
C THR A 25 23.38 10.14 -4.00
N PRO A 26 24.06 9.67 -2.96
CA PRO A 26 23.41 9.31 -1.72
C PRO A 26 22.56 10.49 -1.23
N MET A 27 21.35 10.21 -0.75
CA MET A 27 20.48 11.23 -0.20
C MET A 27 21.13 11.81 1.05
N ASP A 28 21.26 13.14 1.15
CA ASP A 28 21.78 13.79 2.35
C ASP A 28 20.83 13.57 3.55
N SER A 29 21.34 13.80 4.77
CA SER A 29 20.58 13.53 6.01
C SER A 29 19.30 14.35 6.10
N ALA A 30 19.33 15.62 5.70
CA ALA A 30 18.14 16.51 5.77
C ALA A 30 17.05 16.06 4.78
N SER A 31 17.44 15.66 3.58
CA SER A 31 16.49 15.08 2.60
C SER A 31 15.92 13.75 3.09
N MET A 32 16.67 12.93 3.80
CA MET A 32 16.20 11.67 4.38
C MET A 32 15.20 11.92 5.52
N GLU A 33 15.49 12.86 6.43
CA GLU A 33 14.56 13.23 7.51
C GLU A 33 13.24 13.77 6.96
N MET A 34 13.28 14.65 5.97
CA MET A 34 12.09 15.15 5.28
C MET A 34 11.30 14.00 4.63
N ALA A 35 11.98 13.06 3.98
CA ALA A 35 11.34 11.92 3.35
C ALA A 35 10.63 11.02 4.38
N ILE A 36 11.27 10.74 5.52
CA ILE A 36 10.67 9.95 6.60
C ILE A 36 9.46 10.67 7.19
N ALA A 37 9.57 11.97 7.48
CA ALA A 37 8.49 12.77 8.05
C ALA A 37 7.26 12.80 7.11
N LEU A 38 7.46 13.06 5.81
CA LEU A 38 6.37 13.07 4.83
C LEU A 38 5.72 11.70 4.66
N LEU A 39 6.51 10.62 4.69
CA LEU A 39 5.99 9.25 4.61
C LEU A 39 5.15 8.93 5.85
N HIS A 40 5.58 9.32 7.04
CA HIS A 40 4.83 9.19 8.29
C HIS A 40 3.50 9.97 8.23
N GLU A 41 3.52 11.22 7.75
CA GLU A 41 2.29 12.00 7.56
C GLU A 41 1.30 11.31 6.63
N SER A 42 1.78 10.68 5.54
CA SER A 42 0.92 9.94 4.63
C SER A 42 0.31 8.67 5.26
N ASP A 43 1.02 8.05 6.21
CA ASP A 43 0.52 6.87 6.94
C ASP A 43 -0.64 7.24 7.89
N LEU A 44 -0.64 8.45 8.48
CA LEU A 44 -1.74 8.93 9.33
C LEU A 44 -3.07 8.96 8.57
N SER A 45 -3.05 9.39 7.31
CA SER A 45 -4.23 9.43 6.43
C SER A 45 -4.74 8.04 6.01
N ARG A 46 -4.03 6.98 6.42
CA ARG A 46 -4.35 5.58 6.18
C ARG A 46 -4.41 4.74 7.45
N GLY A 47 -4.74 5.38 8.58
CA GLY A 47 -5.10 4.71 9.82
C GLY A 47 -3.96 4.47 10.82
N ASN A 48 -2.75 4.99 10.59
CA ASN A 48 -1.65 4.87 11.55
C ASN A 48 -1.78 5.91 12.68
N VAL A 49 -2.85 5.79 13.47
CA VAL A 49 -3.18 6.69 14.56
C VAL A 49 -3.32 5.93 15.89
N SER A 50 -3.44 6.65 17.02
CA SER A 50 -3.48 6.07 18.36
C SER A 50 -4.69 5.19 18.66
N GLY A 51 -5.78 5.34 17.88
CA GLY A 51 -6.98 4.51 17.98
C GLY A 51 -8.05 4.96 16.97
N ILE A 52 -8.53 4.04 16.15
CA ILE A 52 -9.51 4.30 15.11
C ILE A 52 -10.32 3.05 14.81
N GLU A 53 -11.59 3.24 14.45
CA GLU A 53 -12.48 2.20 13.91
C GLU A 53 -13.04 2.69 12.58
N TRP A 54 -13.23 1.76 11.65
CA TRP A 54 -13.96 1.98 10.39
C TRP A 54 -14.65 0.70 9.93
N ASP A 55 -15.65 0.86 9.08
CA ASP A 55 -16.19 -0.22 8.28
C ASP A 55 -15.53 -0.20 6.89
N ILE A 56 -15.34 -1.36 6.28
CA ILE A 56 -14.75 -1.49 4.94
C ILE A 56 -15.55 -2.49 4.12
N ASP A 57 -15.99 -2.05 2.93
CA ASP A 57 -16.58 -2.92 1.93
C ASP A 57 -15.54 -3.25 0.87
N ILE A 58 -15.36 -4.53 0.60
CA ILE A 58 -14.44 -5.03 -0.41
C ILE A 58 -15.25 -5.67 -1.52
N GLU A 59 -15.15 -5.10 -2.73
CA GLU A 59 -15.71 -5.68 -3.95
C GLU A 59 -14.57 -6.10 -4.87
N SER A 60 -14.60 -7.35 -5.32
CA SER A 60 -13.65 -7.86 -6.32
C SER A 60 -14.39 -8.35 -7.56
N LYS A 61 -13.99 -7.85 -8.73
CA LYS A 61 -14.41 -8.32 -10.04
C LYS A 61 -13.25 -9.05 -10.71
N SER A 62 -13.45 -10.32 -11.07
CA SER A 62 -12.45 -11.15 -11.74
C SER A 62 -13.16 -12.23 -12.58
N LYS A 63 -12.76 -12.39 -13.83
CA LYS A 63 -13.32 -13.39 -14.76
C LYS A 63 -14.87 -13.38 -14.82
N GLY A 64 -15.47 -12.20 -14.87
CA GLY A 64 -16.91 -12.00 -14.91
C GLY A 64 -17.66 -12.27 -13.59
N LYS A 65 -16.96 -12.67 -12.53
CA LYS A 65 -17.55 -12.92 -11.20
C LYS A 65 -17.30 -11.74 -10.27
N THR A 66 -18.30 -11.37 -9.50
CA THR A 66 -18.20 -10.35 -8.44
C THR A 66 -18.31 -11.03 -7.07
N GLN A 67 -17.39 -10.72 -6.19
CA GLN A 67 -17.39 -11.15 -4.78
C GLN A 67 -17.36 -9.93 -3.89
N ARG A 68 -18.09 -9.98 -2.76
CA ARG A 68 -18.19 -8.89 -1.79
C ARG A 68 -18.00 -9.41 -0.37
N ASN A 69 -17.26 -8.65 0.43
CA ASN A 69 -17.16 -8.84 1.88
C ASN A 69 -17.26 -7.46 2.54
N SER A 70 -17.92 -7.41 3.71
CA SER A 70 -17.88 -6.25 4.60
C SER A 70 -17.20 -6.63 5.91
N LEU A 71 -16.35 -5.76 6.42
CA LEU A 71 -15.63 -5.96 7.67
C LEU A 71 -15.70 -4.69 8.53
N ARG A 72 -15.77 -4.87 9.85
CA ARG A 72 -15.45 -3.82 10.81
C ARG A 72 -14.02 -3.97 11.25
N VAL A 73 -13.27 -2.87 11.28
CA VAL A 73 -11.84 -2.86 11.59
C VAL A 73 -11.57 -1.92 12.75
N LEU A 74 -10.90 -2.42 13.79
CA LEU A 74 -10.37 -1.65 14.90
C LEU A 74 -8.86 -1.62 14.78
N VAL A 75 -8.26 -0.42 14.95
CA VAL A 75 -6.81 -0.25 14.87
C VAL A 75 -6.29 0.56 16.05
N LYS A 76 -5.14 0.14 16.57
CA LYS A 76 -4.35 0.90 17.54
C LYS A 76 -2.86 0.75 17.20
N GLY A 77 -2.27 1.78 16.62
CA GLY A 77 -0.90 1.73 16.11
C GLY A 77 -0.77 0.62 15.05
N THR A 78 0.10 -0.36 15.32
CA THR A 78 0.35 -1.50 14.41
C THR A 78 -0.55 -2.71 14.66
N ASN A 79 -1.45 -2.65 15.64
CA ASN A 79 -2.39 -3.72 15.96
C ASN A 79 -3.72 -3.46 15.25
N ALA A 80 -4.30 -4.48 14.64
CA ALA A 80 -5.59 -4.41 13.95
C ALA A 80 -6.42 -5.65 14.20
N LEU A 81 -7.73 -5.45 14.39
CA LEU A 81 -8.72 -6.53 14.47
C LEU A 81 -9.79 -6.25 13.42
N ALA A 82 -9.90 -7.10 12.41
CA ALA A 82 -10.96 -7.04 11.41
C ALA A 82 -11.97 -8.17 11.66
N ILE A 83 -13.26 -7.80 11.69
CA ILE A 83 -14.37 -8.70 11.97
C ILE A 83 -15.30 -8.69 10.76
N TYR A 84 -15.48 -9.85 10.12
CA TYR A 84 -16.37 -10.00 8.99
C TYR A 84 -17.83 -9.77 9.41
N GLN A 85 -18.51 -8.86 8.70
CA GLN A 85 -19.93 -8.53 8.89
C GLN A 85 -20.81 -9.22 7.85
N SER A 86 -20.35 -9.32 6.62
CA SER A 86 -21.04 -9.99 5.51
C SER A 86 -20.07 -10.64 4.53
N PRO A 87 -20.54 -11.59 3.70
CA PRO A 87 -21.81 -12.27 3.72
C PRO A 87 -21.97 -13.23 4.92
N ILE A 88 -23.19 -13.72 5.16
CA ILE A 88 -23.52 -14.57 6.33
C ILE A 88 -22.58 -15.76 6.52
N LYS A 89 -22.13 -16.40 5.43
CA LYS A 89 -21.21 -17.56 5.46
C LYS A 89 -19.84 -17.28 6.07
N VAL A 90 -19.44 -16.01 6.18
CA VAL A 90 -18.15 -15.60 6.76
C VAL A 90 -18.33 -14.71 7.98
N LYS A 91 -19.57 -14.28 8.30
CA LYS A 91 -19.88 -13.39 9.43
C LYS A 91 -19.31 -13.93 10.74
N GLY A 92 -18.73 -13.03 11.55
CA GLY A 92 -18.09 -13.35 12.83
C GLY A 92 -16.66 -13.91 12.73
N ARG A 93 -16.16 -14.27 11.53
CA ARG A 93 -14.74 -14.56 11.37
C ARG A 93 -13.92 -13.33 11.67
N LYS A 94 -12.71 -13.52 12.22
CA LYS A 94 -11.84 -12.41 12.60
C LYS A 94 -10.45 -12.59 12.01
N LEU A 95 -9.81 -11.46 11.69
CA LEU A 95 -8.39 -11.37 11.36
C LEU A 95 -7.75 -10.49 12.42
N LEU A 96 -6.83 -11.03 13.19
CA LEU A 96 -6.06 -10.29 14.17
C LEU A 96 -4.66 -10.07 13.65
N MET A 97 -4.21 -8.82 13.59
CA MET A 97 -2.80 -8.46 13.50
C MET A 97 -2.34 -7.90 14.84
N LYS A 98 -1.33 -8.50 15.43
CA LYS A 98 -0.69 -8.04 16.67
C LYS A 98 0.81 -8.22 16.55
N ASP A 99 1.56 -7.16 16.79
CA ASP A 99 3.03 -7.17 16.73
C ASP A 99 3.56 -7.77 15.41
N ARG A 100 2.92 -7.39 14.29
CA ARG A 100 3.21 -7.87 12.93
C ARG A 100 2.94 -9.37 12.69
N ASN A 101 2.42 -10.11 13.64
CA ASN A 101 1.92 -11.47 13.42
C ASN A 101 0.42 -11.41 13.12
N MET A 102 -0.06 -12.32 12.28
CA MET A 102 -1.49 -12.39 11.95
C MET A 102 -2.08 -13.75 12.25
N TRP A 103 -3.35 -13.74 12.68
CA TRP A 103 -4.14 -14.93 12.92
C TRP A 103 -5.53 -14.80 12.31
N PHE A 104 -5.99 -15.90 11.78
CA PHE A 104 -7.39 -16.11 11.39
C PHE A 104 -8.11 -16.85 12.51
N ILE A 105 -9.28 -16.31 12.90
CA ILE A 105 -10.13 -16.84 13.96
C ILE A 105 -11.50 -17.09 13.37
N LYS A 106 -11.99 -18.32 13.46
CA LYS A 106 -13.32 -18.71 12.98
C LYS A 106 -14.18 -19.10 14.18
N PRO A 107 -15.44 -18.65 14.28
CA PRO A 107 -16.37 -19.13 15.29
C PRO A 107 -16.45 -20.66 15.29
N GLY A 108 -16.43 -21.27 16.49
CA GLY A 108 -16.43 -22.73 16.66
C GLY A 108 -15.09 -23.42 16.52
N LEU A 109 -14.00 -22.72 16.19
CA LEU A 109 -12.64 -23.26 16.28
C LEU A 109 -11.97 -22.81 17.57
N SER A 110 -11.46 -23.74 18.35
CA SER A 110 -10.78 -23.48 19.64
C SER A 110 -9.38 -22.90 19.47
N LYS A 111 -8.75 -23.04 18.30
CA LYS A 111 -7.39 -22.58 18.06
C LYS A 111 -7.35 -21.59 16.87
N PRO A 112 -6.72 -20.40 17.05
CA PRO A 112 -6.48 -19.47 15.96
C PRO A 112 -5.46 -20.04 14.98
N VAL A 113 -5.63 -19.77 13.70
CA VAL A 113 -4.74 -20.24 12.64
C VAL A 113 -3.76 -19.09 12.28
N PRO A 114 -2.45 -19.29 12.43
CA PRO A 114 -1.47 -18.32 11.94
C PRO A 114 -1.59 -18.13 10.44
N ILE A 115 -1.60 -16.87 9.99
CA ILE A 115 -1.65 -16.51 8.58
C ILE A 115 -0.61 -15.43 8.27
N SER A 116 -0.36 -15.20 6.98
CA SER A 116 0.54 -14.13 6.54
C SER A 116 -0.22 -12.88 6.10
N PRO A 117 0.28 -11.66 6.40
CA PRO A 117 -0.25 -10.43 5.81
C PRO A 117 -0.17 -10.43 4.28
N ARG A 118 0.72 -11.20 3.69
CA ARG A 118 0.92 -11.35 2.23
C ARG A 118 -0.14 -12.22 1.56
N GLN A 119 -0.82 -13.08 2.31
CA GLN A 119 -1.87 -13.94 1.76
C GLN A 119 -3.05 -13.11 1.26
N LYS A 120 -3.69 -13.65 0.23
CA LYS A 120 -4.87 -13.05 -0.39
C LYS A 120 -6.03 -13.00 0.61
N LEU A 121 -6.64 -11.83 0.74
CA LEU A 121 -7.89 -11.61 1.46
C LEU A 121 -9.09 -11.80 0.52
N LEU A 122 -9.20 -10.95 -0.51
CA LEU A 122 -10.24 -11.02 -1.55
C LEU A 122 -9.72 -10.32 -2.82
N GLY A 123 -9.88 -10.96 -3.97
CA GLY A 123 -9.43 -10.37 -5.23
C GLY A 123 -7.95 -10.01 -5.24
N GLY A 124 -7.63 -8.73 -5.46
CA GLY A 124 -6.29 -8.17 -5.39
C GLY A 124 -5.86 -7.71 -4.00
N ALA A 125 -6.79 -7.68 -3.01
CA ALA A 125 -6.46 -7.28 -1.64
C ALA A 125 -5.74 -8.41 -0.89
N SER A 126 -4.70 -8.05 -0.13
CA SER A 126 -3.98 -8.93 0.79
C SER A 126 -4.48 -8.73 2.22
N ASN A 127 -4.24 -9.69 3.12
CA ASN A 127 -4.67 -9.58 4.52
C ASN A 127 -4.14 -8.32 5.20
N GLY A 128 -2.91 -7.89 4.90
CA GLY A 128 -2.33 -6.69 5.48
C GLY A 128 -2.91 -5.36 4.96
N ASP A 129 -3.67 -5.38 3.84
CA ASP A 129 -4.27 -4.15 3.29
C ASP A 129 -5.45 -3.63 4.12
N ILE A 130 -6.05 -4.46 4.98
CA ILE A 130 -7.15 -4.06 5.87
C ILE A 130 -6.69 -3.37 7.15
N ALA A 131 -5.40 -3.52 7.51
CA ALA A 131 -4.81 -2.89 8.69
C ALA A 131 -4.35 -1.46 8.38
N SER A 132 -3.90 -0.74 9.41
CA SER A 132 -3.26 0.55 9.22
C SER A 132 -1.98 0.43 8.39
N THR A 133 -1.74 1.43 7.57
CA THR A 133 -0.48 1.56 6.83
C THR A 133 0.59 2.15 7.75
N ASN A 134 1.80 1.57 7.74
CA ASN A 134 2.96 2.10 8.46
C ASN A 134 4.22 1.96 7.60
N TYR A 135 4.21 2.62 6.45
CA TYR A 135 5.32 2.51 5.50
C TYR A 135 6.61 3.12 6.06
N ALA A 136 6.52 4.22 6.80
CA ALA A 136 7.66 4.84 7.47
C ALA A 136 8.36 3.88 8.47
N GLY A 137 7.58 3.10 9.21
CA GLY A 137 8.10 2.14 10.18
C GLY A 137 8.56 0.82 9.56
N ASP A 138 7.86 0.33 8.53
CA ASP A 138 8.00 -1.03 7.99
C ASP A 138 9.01 -1.17 6.85
N TYR A 139 9.33 -0.05 6.19
CA TYR A 139 10.16 -0.04 4.98
C TYR A 139 11.38 0.85 5.14
N THR A 140 12.44 0.49 4.42
CA THR A 140 13.61 1.33 4.21
C THR A 140 13.42 2.10 2.91
N ILE A 141 13.62 3.41 2.93
CA ILE A 141 13.61 4.28 1.75
C ILE A 141 14.89 4.01 0.97
N LYS A 142 14.79 3.51 -0.26
CA LYS A 142 15.91 3.27 -1.18
C LYS A 142 16.17 4.45 -2.10
N SER A 143 15.13 5.17 -2.46
CA SER A 143 15.21 6.45 -3.17
C SER A 143 13.97 7.28 -2.89
N PHE A 144 14.16 8.61 -3.04
CA PHE A 144 13.15 9.62 -2.84
C PHE A 144 13.41 10.72 -3.87
N THR A 145 12.49 10.87 -4.83
CA THR A 145 12.67 11.78 -5.98
C THR A 145 11.43 12.60 -6.21
N LYS A 146 11.60 13.80 -6.79
CA LYS A 146 10.48 14.61 -7.26
C LYS A 146 9.82 13.90 -8.44
N ASP A 147 8.49 13.89 -8.47
CA ASP A 147 7.68 13.32 -9.53
C ASP A 147 6.34 14.05 -9.63
N GLN A 148 5.49 13.63 -10.56
CA GLN A 148 4.16 14.16 -10.77
C GLN A 148 3.17 13.03 -11.03
N PHE A 149 1.98 13.12 -10.44
CA PHE A 149 0.90 12.17 -10.68
C PHE A 149 -0.41 12.93 -10.94
N ASN A 150 -1.03 12.74 -12.12
CA ASN A 150 -2.24 13.45 -12.55
C ASN A 150 -2.11 14.99 -12.38
N ASN A 151 -1.01 15.57 -12.84
CA ASN A 151 -0.66 16.98 -12.69
C ASN A 151 -0.48 17.48 -11.24
N GLU A 152 -0.49 16.59 -10.26
CA GLU A 152 -0.22 16.93 -8.87
C GLU A 152 1.27 16.67 -8.55
N PRO A 153 2.03 17.70 -8.09
CA PRO A 153 3.41 17.53 -7.65
C PRO A 153 3.50 16.57 -6.46
N CYS A 154 4.33 15.56 -6.57
CA CYS A 154 4.50 14.53 -5.55
C CYS A 154 5.97 14.13 -5.39
N PHE A 155 6.24 13.31 -4.40
CA PHE A 155 7.47 12.56 -4.29
C PHE A 155 7.22 11.08 -4.59
N LEU A 156 8.11 10.48 -5.36
CA LEU A 156 8.16 9.06 -5.60
C LEU A 156 9.17 8.42 -4.64
N TYR A 157 8.68 7.50 -3.84
CA TYR A 157 9.48 6.65 -2.97
C TYR A 157 9.73 5.28 -3.61
N ASP A 158 10.93 4.75 -3.45
CA ASP A 158 11.22 3.33 -3.61
C ASP A 158 11.46 2.74 -2.22
N LEU A 159 10.55 1.90 -1.78
CA LEU A 159 10.47 1.36 -0.43
C LEU A 159 10.80 -0.13 -0.44
N LYS A 160 11.79 -0.56 0.36
CA LYS A 160 12.14 -1.99 0.54
C LYS A 160 11.74 -2.46 1.93
N ALA A 161 11.05 -3.60 2.01
CA ALA A 161 10.65 -4.22 3.26
C ALA A 161 11.82 -4.44 4.22
N LYS A 162 11.66 -4.03 5.50
CA LYS A 162 12.66 -4.27 6.54
C LYS A 162 12.72 -5.74 6.96
N ASN A 163 11.61 -6.47 6.81
CA ASN A 163 11.52 -7.89 7.19
C ASN A 163 10.37 -8.60 6.43
N LYS A 164 10.24 -9.93 6.62
CA LYS A 164 9.23 -10.77 5.95
C LYS A 164 7.82 -10.68 6.54
N LYS A 165 7.61 -9.97 7.65
CA LYS A 165 6.30 -9.83 8.32
C LYS A 165 5.45 -8.70 7.73
N VAL A 166 5.96 -7.92 6.78
CA VAL A 166 5.22 -6.88 6.07
C VAL A 166 4.53 -7.43 4.83
N THR A 167 3.54 -6.70 4.32
CA THR A 167 2.66 -7.18 3.24
C THR A 167 3.38 -7.31 1.90
N TYR A 168 4.30 -6.43 1.57
CA TYR A 168 4.96 -6.34 0.27
C TYR A 168 6.47 -6.28 0.41
N ASP A 169 7.21 -6.85 -0.55
CA ASP A 169 8.69 -6.84 -0.52
C ASP A 169 9.27 -5.50 -0.95
N ARG A 170 8.65 -4.88 -1.96
CA ARG A 170 9.02 -3.56 -2.49
C ARG A 170 7.78 -2.81 -2.94
N ILE A 171 7.78 -1.50 -2.71
CA ILE A 171 6.70 -0.59 -3.09
C ILE A 171 7.32 0.63 -3.76
N ARG A 172 6.77 1.05 -4.92
CA ARG A 172 6.92 2.41 -5.41
C ARG A 172 5.68 3.19 -4.98
N TYR A 173 5.87 4.33 -4.29
CA TYR A 173 4.78 5.04 -3.65
C TYR A 173 4.85 6.53 -3.96
N TRP A 174 3.78 7.07 -4.52
CA TRP A 174 3.64 8.48 -4.85
C TRP A 174 2.91 9.20 -3.72
N VAL A 175 3.55 10.19 -3.11
CA VAL A 175 3.01 10.98 -2.01
C VAL A 175 2.92 12.44 -2.43
N SER A 176 1.71 13.02 -2.32
CA SER A 176 1.45 14.43 -2.59
C SER A 176 2.30 15.34 -1.71
N LYS A 177 3.00 16.31 -2.32
CA LYS A 177 3.77 17.31 -1.58
C LYS A 177 2.88 18.22 -0.74
N LYS A 178 1.74 18.65 -1.31
CA LYS A 178 0.82 19.60 -0.68
C LYS A 178 -0.06 18.93 0.36
N ARG A 179 -0.73 17.83 -0.01
CA ARG A 179 -1.72 17.17 0.83
C ARG A 179 -1.13 16.16 1.81
N LYS A 180 0.15 15.77 1.64
CA LYS A 180 0.86 14.78 2.46
C LYS A 180 0.16 13.43 2.53
N ILE A 181 -0.49 13.00 1.45
CA ILE A 181 -1.23 11.75 1.30
C ILE A 181 -0.67 10.91 0.18
N GLY A 182 -0.85 9.59 0.25
CA GLY A 182 -0.50 8.68 -0.84
C GLY A 182 -1.49 8.75 -1.98
N LEU A 183 -1.02 8.85 -3.21
CA LEU A 183 -1.84 8.95 -4.42
C LEU A 183 -1.93 7.62 -5.16
N LYS A 184 -0.79 6.94 -5.29
CA LYS A 184 -0.61 5.71 -6.04
C LYS A 184 0.45 4.84 -5.37
N ALA A 185 0.28 3.52 -5.46
CA ALA A 185 1.32 2.55 -5.10
C ALA A 185 1.44 1.47 -6.18
N GLU A 186 2.67 1.05 -6.45
CA GLU A 186 2.99 -0.14 -7.25
C GLU A 186 3.69 -1.17 -6.36
N PHE A 187 3.25 -2.42 -6.41
CA PHE A 187 3.73 -3.48 -5.54
C PHE A 187 4.50 -4.53 -6.33
N PHE A 188 5.65 -4.92 -5.81
CA PHE A 188 6.59 -5.80 -6.49
C PHE A 188 6.85 -7.06 -5.66
N THR A 189 7.10 -8.16 -6.37
CA THR A 189 7.59 -9.43 -5.80
C THR A 189 9.08 -9.32 -5.45
N LEU A 190 9.62 -10.31 -4.74
CA LEU A 190 11.07 -10.44 -4.49
C LEU A 190 11.90 -10.43 -5.77
N SER A 191 11.38 -11.01 -6.86
CA SER A 191 12.05 -11.02 -8.17
C SER A 191 12.00 -9.68 -8.91
N GLY A 192 11.37 -8.63 -8.30
CA GLY A 192 11.24 -7.32 -8.92
C GLY A 192 10.11 -7.19 -9.94
N LYS A 193 9.25 -8.20 -10.11
CA LYS A 193 8.10 -8.12 -11.00
C LYS A 193 6.96 -7.35 -10.34
N MET A 194 6.46 -6.29 -10.99
CA MET A 194 5.24 -5.60 -10.56
C MET A 194 4.03 -6.51 -10.79
N PHE A 195 3.19 -6.71 -9.78
CA PHE A 195 2.04 -7.60 -9.86
C PHE A 195 0.71 -6.92 -9.57
N LYS A 196 0.71 -5.76 -8.90
CA LYS A 196 -0.49 -4.93 -8.71
C LYS A 196 -0.16 -3.46 -8.55
N THR A 197 -1.16 -2.62 -8.84
CA THR A 197 -1.14 -1.17 -8.62
C THR A 197 -2.35 -0.80 -7.75
N ALA A 198 -2.19 0.15 -6.83
CA ALA A 198 -3.29 0.74 -6.08
C ALA A 198 -3.36 2.24 -6.30
N PHE A 199 -4.59 2.77 -6.34
CA PHE A 199 -4.90 4.20 -6.35
C PHE A 199 -5.74 4.51 -5.11
N PHE A 200 -5.57 5.71 -4.55
CA PHE A 200 -6.22 6.10 -3.30
C PHE A 200 -7.07 7.36 -3.51
N GLU A 201 -8.29 7.36 -2.98
CA GLU A 201 -9.19 8.49 -2.92
C GLU A 201 -9.39 8.92 -1.46
N TYR A 202 -9.62 10.22 -1.21
CA TYR A 202 -9.66 10.81 0.13
C TYR A 202 -10.82 11.80 0.24
N ASP A 203 -12.03 11.27 0.47
CA ASP A 203 -13.27 12.06 0.60
C ASP A 203 -13.70 12.20 2.08
N HIS A 204 -12.94 11.62 3.00
CA HIS A 204 -13.17 11.72 4.43
C HIS A 204 -12.14 12.63 5.09
N THR A 205 -12.55 13.21 6.23
CA THR A 205 -11.67 13.98 7.12
C THR A 205 -11.73 13.38 8.51
N ILE A 206 -10.58 13.30 9.19
CA ILE A 206 -10.44 12.88 10.59
C ILE A 206 -9.67 13.94 11.37
N ALA A 207 -9.99 14.09 12.65
CA ALA A 207 -9.21 14.91 13.56
C ALA A 207 -8.17 14.05 14.30
N VAL A 208 -6.88 14.37 14.13
CA VAL A 208 -5.77 13.69 14.81
C VAL A 208 -4.96 14.75 15.55
N ASN A 209 -4.84 14.63 16.87
CA ASN A 209 -4.13 15.60 17.72
C ASN A 209 -4.62 17.06 17.55
N GLY A 210 -5.93 17.25 17.32
CA GLY A 210 -6.54 18.57 17.12
C GLY A 210 -6.43 19.13 15.70
N GLU A 211 -5.76 18.45 14.78
CA GLU A 211 -5.64 18.83 13.37
C GLU A 211 -6.55 17.99 12.48
N GLU A 212 -7.29 18.65 11.58
CA GLU A 212 -8.05 17.96 10.53
C GLU A 212 -7.12 17.52 9.40
N ARG A 213 -7.32 16.29 8.95
CA ARG A 213 -6.57 15.72 7.82
C ARG A 213 -7.40 14.80 6.94
N PRO A 214 -7.08 14.71 5.65
CA PRO A 214 -7.74 13.76 4.76
C PRO A 214 -7.57 12.33 5.26
N PHE A 215 -8.62 11.51 5.14
CA PHE A 215 -8.57 10.08 5.40
C PHE A 215 -9.05 9.31 4.16
N VAL A 216 -8.44 8.16 3.92
CA VAL A 216 -8.75 7.32 2.77
C VAL A 216 -10.24 6.95 2.75
N SER A 217 -10.89 7.24 1.61
CA SER A 217 -12.27 6.83 1.34
C SER A 217 -12.32 5.58 0.48
N LYS A 218 -11.32 5.40 -0.40
CA LYS A 218 -11.28 4.27 -1.31
C LYS A 218 -9.85 3.87 -1.69
N MET A 219 -9.62 2.57 -1.80
CA MET A 219 -8.42 1.98 -2.42
C MET A 219 -8.85 1.12 -3.60
N ILE A 220 -8.38 1.46 -4.80
CA ILE A 220 -8.68 0.75 -6.03
C ILE A 220 -7.45 -0.05 -6.43
N ILE A 221 -7.55 -1.37 -6.44
CA ILE A 221 -6.45 -2.28 -6.75
C ILE A 221 -6.66 -2.90 -8.13
N LEU A 222 -5.68 -2.75 -9.01
CA LEU A 222 -5.64 -3.36 -10.33
C LEU A 222 -4.57 -4.44 -10.37
N ASN A 223 -4.90 -5.57 -10.99
CA ASN A 223 -3.93 -6.63 -11.25
C ASN A 223 -3.08 -6.24 -12.48
N ALA A 224 -1.76 -6.27 -12.35
CA ALA A 224 -0.86 -5.90 -13.44
C ALA A 224 -0.81 -6.93 -14.58
N MET A 225 -1.20 -8.18 -14.30
CA MET A 225 -1.17 -9.27 -15.28
C MET A 225 -2.52 -9.52 -15.94
N VAL A 226 -3.62 -9.23 -15.22
CA VAL A 226 -5.00 -9.43 -15.70
C VAL A 226 -5.74 -8.12 -15.58
N LYS A 227 -5.75 -7.33 -16.64
CA LYS A 227 -6.28 -5.95 -16.67
C LYS A 227 -7.76 -5.84 -16.30
N THR A 228 -8.54 -6.92 -16.45
CA THR A 228 -9.96 -6.98 -16.09
C THR A 228 -10.19 -7.20 -14.60
N ASP A 229 -9.16 -7.62 -13.86
CA ASP A 229 -9.26 -7.89 -12.43
C ASP A 229 -9.09 -6.60 -11.63
N LYS A 230 -10.18 -6.19 -10.98
CA LYS A 230 -10.27 -4.98 -10.15
C LYS A 230 -10.81 -5.32 -8.78
N THR A 231 -10.22 -4.75 -7.75
CA THR A 231 -10.73 -4.82 -6.38
C THR A 231 -10.86 -3.41 -5.83
N ILE A 232 -12.00 -3.11 -5.23
CA ILE A 232 -12.28 -1.83 -4.58
C ILE A 232 -12.47 -2.10 -3.09
N MET A 233 -11.77 -1.33 -2.26
CA MET A 233 -11.95 -1.29 -0.83
C MET A 233 -12.49 0.10 -0.50
N ALA A 234 -13.75 0.19 -0.06
CA ALA A 234 -14.41 1.43 0.32
C ALA A 234 -14.50 1.53 1.84
N TYR A 235 -14.03 2.66 2.39
CA TYR A 235 -13.95 2.92 3.83
C TYR A 235 -15.09 3.85 4.23
N HIS A 236 -15.78 3.56 5.33
CA HIS A 236 -16.88 4.37 5.84
C HIS A 236 -17.03 4.23 7.37
N ASN A 237 -17.93 5.01 7.97
CA ASN A 237 -18.18 5.00 9.42
C ASN A 237 -16.91 5.19 10.28
N ILE A 238 -16.00 6.06 9.82
CA ILE A 238 -14.70 6.27 10.45
C ILE A 238 -14.86 7.01 11.79
N LYS A 239 -14.27 6.45 12.86
CA LYS A 239 -14.37 7.01 14.22
C LYS A 239 -13.01 6.96 14.90
N ILE A 240 -12.44 8.12 15.21
CA ILE A 240 -11.30 8.21 16.14
C ILE A 240 -11.81 7.90 17.53
N LYS A 241 -11.25 6.91 18.20
CA LYS A 241 -11.64 6.53 19.55
C LYS A 241 -10.55 5.76 20.29
N LYS A 242 -10.61 5.77 21.60
CA LYS A 242 -9.74 4.94 22.44
C LYS A 242 -10.11 3.46 22.25
N ILE A 243 -9.15 2.65 21.79
CA ILE A 243 -9.30 1.20 21.65
C ILE A 243 -8.59 0.51 22.82
N SER A 244 -9.31 -0.37 23.52
CA SER A 244 -8.73 -1.15 24.61
C SER A 244 -7.67 -2.14 24.08
N PRO A 245 -6.51 -2.29 24.73
CA PRO A 245 -5.55 -3.34 24.38
C PRO A 245 -6.13 -4.76 24.42
N SER A 246 -7.16 -4.99 25.26
CA SER A 246 -7.87 -6.28 25.34
C SER A 246 -8.56 -6.67 24.03
N SER A 247 -8.93 -5.69 23.18
CA SER A 247 -9.50 -5.95 21.85
C SER A 247 -8.54 -6.73 20.94
N PHE A 248 -7.25 -6.74 21.24
CA PHE A 248 -6.22 -7.47 20.47
C PHE A 248 -5.65 -8.65 21.26
N ASN A 249 -6.36 -9.13 22.28
CA ASN A 249 -5.95 -10.31 23.05
C ASN A 249 -6.46 -11.58 22.38
N LEU A 250 -5.52 -12.36 21.84
CA LEU A 250 -5.83 -13.59 21.10
C LEU A 250 -6.68 -14.57 21.89
N ASN A 251 -6.39 -14.75 23.20
CA ASN A 251 -7.12 -15.69 24.06
C ASN A 251 -8.59 -15.26 24.32
N LEU A 252 -8.87 -13.95 24.30
CA LEU A 252 -10.24 -13.44 24.44
C LEU A 252 -11.04 -13.52 23.15
N LEU A 253 -10.37 -13.56 21.99
CA LEU A 253 -11.02 -13.56 20.68
C LEU A 253 -11.46 -14.95 20.21
N VAL A 254 -10.96 -16.03 20.82
CA VAL A 254 -11.30 -17.44 20.50
C VAL A 254 -12.38 -18.03 21.39
N ARG A 255 -12.86 -17.27 22.39
CA ARG A 255 -13.95 -17.65 23.29
C ARG A 255 -15.33 -17.46 22.66
#